data_862777a30d3f91ffbbd98c7ab2471e58
#
_entry.id   862777a30d3f91ffbbd98c7ab2471e58
#
_cell.length_a   1.000
_cell.length_b   1.000
_cell.length_c   1.000
_cell.angle_alpha   90.00
_cell.angle_beta   90.00
_cell.angle_gamma   90.00
#
_symmetry.space_group_name_H-M   'P 1'
#
loop_
_entity.id
_entity.type
_entity.pdbx_description
1 polymer ?
#
loop_
_entity_poly.entity_id
_entity_poly.type
_entity_poly.pdbx_seq_one_letter_code
_entity_poly.pdbx_strand_id
1 'polypeptide(L)'
;MTLRHMKILVEVYRQNSVTKAAQALHLSQPSVSLALRELEDYYGVTLFERVGRRISPTECGREFYGYAVHVVSLMDELETRMRNWDAIGTVRIGATVTIGTYLLPELVRRYQAEFPALHVDVQVCRASQVEQLVLDNRIDLGLIETQPEHEELVAVPFSRDELQAIVPPSSPLAGRGEVTIQELAQFPFLMREPGSAGR
;
A
#
# COMPACT_ATOMS: atom_id res chain seq x y z
N MET A 1 -2.96 -18.76 -21.86
CA MET A 1 -2.80 -17.89 -20.66
C MET A 1 -3.12 -18.68 -19.39
N THR A 2 -2.35 -18.48 -18.31
CA THR A 2 -2.54 -19.13 -16.99
C THR A 2 -2.28 -18.12 -15.87
N LEU A 3 -2.69 -18.42 -14.64
CA LEU A 3 -2.41 -17.61 -13.45
C LEU A 3 -0.89 -17.38 -13.25
N ARG A 4 -0.05 -18.37 -13.62
CA ARG A 4 1.40 -18.25 -13.58
C ARG A 4 1.90 -17.10 -14.46
N HIS A 5 1.32 -16.91 -15.63
CA HIS A 5 1.66 -15.79 -16.53
C HIS A 5 1.32 -14.45 -15.90
N MET A 6 0.17 -14.35 -15.23
CA MET A 6 -0.24 -13.13 -14.52
C MET A 6 0.69 -12.83 -13.34
N LYS A 7 1.03 -13.82 -12.52
CA LYS A 7 2.00 -13.67 -11.40
C LYS A 7 3.37 -13.19 -11.93
N ILE A 8 3.83 -13.71 -13.05
CA ILE A 8 5.08 -13.29 -13.70
C ILE A 8 4.99 -11.84 -14.17
N LEU A 9 3.91 -11.46 -14.86
CA LEU A 9 3.70 -10.10 -15.34
C LEU A 9 3.68 -9.10 -14.17
N VAL A 10 2.91 -9.39 -13.13
CA VAL A 10 2.82 -8.55 -11.92
C VAL A 10 4.20 -8.31 -11.31
N GLU A 11 5.00 -9.37 -11.17
CA GLU A 11 6.33 -9.24 -10.59
C GLU A 11 7.31 -8.48 -11.51
N VAL A 12 7.26 -8.69 -12.83
CA VAL A 12 8.08 -7.94 -13.78
C VAL A 12 7.72 -6.46 -13.77
N TYR A 13 6.45 -6.13 -13.67
CA TYR A 13 5.97 -4.76 -13.56
C TYR A 13 6.51 -4.07 -12.29
N ARG A 14 6.38 -4.70 -11.12
CA ARG A 14 6.86 -4.19 -9.83
C ARG A 14 8.37 -3.97 -9.81
N GLN A 15 9.13 -4.90 -10.37
CA GLN A 15 10.59 -4.85 -10.37
C GLN A 15 11.18 -3.97 -11.48
N ASN A 16 10.40 -3.64 -12.51
CA ASN A 16 10.88 -3.05 -13.77
C ASN A 16 12.11 -3.78 -14.34
N SER A 17 12.18 -5.10 -14.12
CA SER A 17 13.33 -5.95 -14.45
C SER A 17 12.96 -7.42 -14.52
N VAL A 18 13.14 -8.02 -15.70
CA VAL A 18 12.94 -9.46 -15.89
C VAL A 18 13.86 -10.30 -15.01
N THR A 19 15.11 -9.87 -14.84
CA THR A 19 16.10 -10.61 -14.02
C THR A 19 15.73 -10.57 -12.53
N LYS A 20 15.33 -9.41 -12.00
CA LYS A 20 14.90 -9.29 -10.60
C LYS A 20 13.62 -10.07 -10.34
N ALA A 21 12.65 -9.99 -11.26
CA ALA A 21 11.42 -10.76 -11.18
C ALA A 21 11.69 -12.27 -11.21
N ALA A 22 12.61 -12.72 -12.06
CA ALA A 22 13.01 -14.12 -12.09
C ALA A 22 13.61 -14.59 -10.75
N GLN A 23 14.45 -13.76 -10.12
CA GLN A 23 15.01 -14.04 -8.80
C GLN A 23 13.92 -14.09 -7.72
N ALA A 24 13.03 -13.11 -7.70
CA ALA A 24 11.93 -13.04 -6.73
C ALA A 24 10.97 -14.23 -6.83
N LEU A 25 10.73 -14.72 -8.06
CA LEU A 25 9.86 -15.87 -8.33
C LEU A 25 10.58 -17.22 -8.30
N HIS A 26 11.90 -17.26 -8.01
CA HIS A 26 12.73 -18.46 -8.08
C HIS A 26 12.66 -19.16 -9.44
N LEU A 27 12.62 -18.39 -10.52
CA LEU A 27 12.57 -18.87 -11.91
C LEU A 27 13.85 -18.50 -12.67
N SER A 28 14.07 -19.14 -13.81
CA SER A 28 15.10 -18.70 -14.75
C SER A 28 14.62 -17.46 -15.53
N GLN A 29 15.54 -16.56 -15.85
CA GLN A 29 15.23 -15.39 -16.68
C GLN A 29 14.64 -15.75 -18.07
N PRO A 30 15.13 -16.81 -18.77
CA PRO A 30 14.48 -17.27 -20.01
C PRO A 30 13.03 -17.70 -19.82
N SER A 31 12.70 -18.36 -18.70
CA SER A 31 11.33 -18.79 -18.39
C SER A 31 10.39 -17.60 -18.20
N VAL A 32 10.86 -16.55 -17.51
CA VAL A 32 10.09 -15.31 -17.32
C VAL A 32 9.89 -14.60 -18.66
N SER A 33 10.94 -14.49 -19.49
CA SER A 33 10.85 -13.87 -20.81
C SER A 33 9.92 -14.64 -21.77
N LEU A 34 9.94 -15.98 -21.70
CA LEU A 34 9.05 -16.82 -22.49
C LEU A 34 7.58 -16.59 -22.09
N ALA A 35 7.31 -16.63 -20.79
CA ALA A 35 5.96 -16.43 -20.27
C ALA A 35 5.36 -15.06 -20.65
N LEU A 36 6.18 -13.99 -20.65
CA LEU A 36 5.74 -12.68 -21.13
C LEU A 36 5.39 -12.70 -22.62
N ARG A 37 6.23 -13.32 -23.44
CA ARG A 37 5.95 -13.47 -24.87
C ARG A 37 4.67 -14.26 -25.14
N GLU A 38 4.51 -15.40 -24.47
CA GLU A 38 3.29 -16.21 -24.60
C GLU A 38 2.04 -15.43 -24.22
N LEU A 39 2.15 -14.51 -23.26
CA LEU A 39 1.05 -13.63 -22.86
C LEU A 39 0.77 -12.57 -23.92
N GLU A 40 1.81 -11.91 -24.43
CA GLU A 40 1.73 -10.91 -25.51
C GLU A 40 1.19 -11.52 -26.80
N ASP A 41 1.67 -12.70 -27.19
CA ASP A 41 1.23 -13.44 -28.37
C ASP A 41 -0.25 -13.87 -28.24
N TYR A 42 -0.67 -14.30 -27.04
CA TYR A 42 -2.05 -14.73 -26.80
C TYR A 42 -3.07 -13.61 -27.00
N TYR A 43 -2.72 -12.37 -26.60
CA TYR A 43 -3.60 -11.21 -26.76
C TYR A 43 -3.31 -10.38 -28.01
N GLY A 44 -2.21 -10.63 -28.71
CA GLY A 44 -1.78 -9.86 -29.87
C GLY A 44 -1.36 -8.42 -29.51
N VAL A 45 -0.83 -8.21 -28.32
CA VAL A 45 -0.44 -6.89 -27.79
C VAL A 45 0.99 -6.90 -27.26
N THR A 46 1.60 -5.73 -27.18
CA THR A 46 2.88 -5.54 -26.50
C THR A 46 2.61 -4.95 -25.11
N LEU A 47 3.00 -5.68 -24.07
CA LEU A 47 2.81 -5.26 -22.66
C LEU A 47 4.04 -4.55 -22.10
N PHE A 48 5.21 -4.90 -22.62
CA PHE A 48 6.47 -4.28 -22.22
C PHE A 48 7.33 -3.91 -23.43
N GLU A 49 7.99 -2.78 -23.34
CA GLU A 49 8.99 -2.33 -24.30
C GLU A 49 10.37 -2.21 -23.68
N ARG A 50 11.41 -2.29 -24.51
CA ARG A 50 12.79 -2.09 -24.08
C ARG A 50 13.20 -0.65 -24.30
N VAL A 51 13.51 0.05 -23.21
CA VAL A 51 14.08 1.40 -23.25
C VAL A 51 15.53 1.30 -22.79
N GLY A 52 16.45 1.17 -23.75
CA GLY A 52 17.86 0.92 -23.50
C GLY A 52 18.08 -0.46 -22.83
N ARG A 53 18.60 -0.43 -21.59
CA ARG A 53 18.84 -1.64 -20.79
C ARG A 53 17.70 -2.00 -19.83
N ARG A 54 16.63 -1.21 -19.81
CA ARG A 54 15.48 -1.39 -18.91
C ARG A 54 14.28 -1.90 -19.69
N ILE A 55 13.38 -2.53 -18.98
CA ILE A 55 12.05 -2.89 -19.46
C ILE A 55 11.06 -1.88 -18.87
N SER A 56 10.15 -1.38 -19.68
CA SER A 56 9.12 -0.41 -19.28
C SER A 56 7.75 -0.91 -19.72
N PRO A 57 6.71 -0.79 -18.90
CA PRO A 57 5.37 -1.16 -19.33
C PRO A 57 4.85 -0.18 -20.38
N THR A 58 4.16 -0.70 -21.40
CA THR A 58 3.34 0.09 -22.34
C THR A 58 2.08 0.59 -21.64
N GLU A 59 1.27 1.41 -22.31
CA GLU A 59 -0.05 1.79 -21.81
C GLU A 59 -0.95 0.55 -21.62
N CYS A 60 -0.98 -0.34 -22.61
CA CYS A 60 -1.67 -1.63 -22.52
C CYS A 60 -1.12 -2.48 -21.36
N GLY A 61 0.19 -2.46 -21.13
CA GLY A 61 0.83 -3.16 -20.02
C GLY A 61 0.42 -2.63 -18.65
N ARG A 62 0.21 -1.32 -18.51
CA ARG A 62 -0.31 -0.71 -17.26
C ARG A 62 -1.74 -1.13 -16.99
N GLU A 63 -2.59 -1.04 -18.00
CA GLU A 63 -3.98 -1.48 -17.90
C GLU A 63 -4.07 -2.97 -17.55
N PHE A 64 -3.32 -3.79 -18.27
CA PHE A 64 -3.27 -5.24 -18.03
C PHE A 64 -2.78 -5.57 -16.61
N TYR A 65 -1.77 -4.83 -16.11
CA TYR A 65 -1.29 -4.97 -14.74
C TYR A 65 -2.39 -4.75 -13.71
N GLY A 66 -3.21 -3.71 -13.85
CA GLY A 66 -4.34 -3.45 -12.97
C GLY A 66 -5.26 -4.67 -12.84
N TYR A 67 -5.69 -5.25 -13.97
CA TYR A 67 -6.50 -6.47 -13.95
C TYR A 67 -5.75 -7.68 -13.39
N ALA A 68 -4.48 -7.86 -13.78
CA ALA A 68 -3.69 -9.01 -13.36
C ALA A 68 -3.46 -9.03 -11.83
N VAL A 69 -3.25 -7.88 -11.21
CA VAL A 69 -3.12 -7.75 -9.74
C VAL A 69 -4.40 -8.24 -9.06
N HIS A 70 -5.57 -7.80 -9.51
CA HIS A 70 -6.84 -8.22 -8.92
C HIS A 70 -7.07 -9.73 -9.04
N VAL A 71 -6.78 -10.32 -10.21
CA VAL A 71 -6.93 -11.77 -10.41
C VAL A 71 -5.97 -12.57 -9.53
N VAL A 72 -4.70 -12.14 -9.44
CA VAL A 72 -3.69 -12.79 -8.59
C VAL A 72 -4.10 -12.69 -7.12
N SER A 73 -4.51 -11.50 -6.67
CA SER A 73 -4.94 -11.27 -5.28
C SER A 73 -6.17 -12.09 -4.93
N LEU A 74 -7.17 -12.15 -5.80
CA LEU A 74 -8.37 -12.96 -5.59
C LEU A 74 -8.05 -14.45 -5.46
N MET A 75 -7.09 -14.94 -6.25
CA MET A 75 -6.66 -16.33 -6.17
C MET A 75 -5.89 -16.62 -4.89
N ASP A 76 -5.01 -15.72 -4.47
CA ASP A 76 -4.26 -15.83 -3.21
C ASP A 76 -5.23 -15.76 -2.00
N GLU A 77 -6.28 -14.93 -2.08
CA GLU A 77 -7.36 -14.88 -1.09
C GLU A 77 -8.13 -16.22 -1.03
N LEU A 78 -8.52 -16.75 -2.18
CA LEU A 78 -9.18 -18.04 -2.27
C LEU A 78 -8.33 -19.15 -1.64
N GLU A 79 -7.03 -19.23 -1.99
CA GLU A 79 -6.12 -20.20 -1.40
C GLU A 79 -6.02 -20.06 0.13
N THR A 80 -5.96 -18.81 0.62
CA THR A 80 -5.89 -18.53 2.06
C THR A 80 -7.17 -18.91 2.76
N ARG A 81 -8.34 -18.58 2.19
CA ARG A 81 -9.65 -18.96 2.74
C ARG A 81 -9.84 -20.47 2.74
N MET A 82 -9.41 -21.16 1.70
CA MET A 82 -9.52 -22.62 1.63
C MET A 82 -8.60 -23.34 2.62
N ARG A 83 -7.40 -22.80 2.86
CA ARG A 83 -6.49 -23.33 3.90
C ARG A 83 -6.99 -23.12 5.32
N ASN A 84 -7.73 -22.02 5.53
CA ASN A 84 -8.28 -21.61 6.82
C ASN A 84 -9.82 -21.69 6.82
N TRP A 85 -10.37 -22.73 6.20
CA TRP A 85 -11.82 -22.86 6.03
C TRP A 85 -12.60 -22.75 7.36
N ASP A 86 -11.99 -23.15 8.48
CA ASP A 86 -12.56 -23.05 9.81
C ASP A 86 -12.41 -21.65 10.45
N ALA A 87 -11.64 -20.76 9.84
CA ALA A 87 -11.43 -19.39 10.31
C ALA A 87 -12.40 -18.42 9.59
N ILE A 88 -13.51 -18.15 10.22
CA ILE A 88 -14.57 -17.29 9.68
C ILE A 88 -14.10 -15.83 9.66
N GLY A 89 -13.72 -15.35 8.46
CA GLY A 89 -13.51 -13.95 8.13
C GLY A 89 -12.27 -13.28 8.75
N THR A 90 -11.40 -12.76 7.92
CA THR A 90 -10.30 -11.87 8.32
C THR A 90 -10.50 -10.52 7.67
N VAL A 91 -10.49 -9.44 8.45
CA VAL A 91 -10.43 -8.06 7.96
C VAL A 91 -8.97 -7.61 8.01
N ARG A 92 -8.41 -7.22 6.86
CA ARG A 92 -7.03 -6.76 6.73
C ARG A 92 -7.00 -5.25 6.68
N ILE A 93 -6.33 -4.62 7.63
CA ILE A 93 -6.28 -3.17 7.78
C ILE A 93 -4.83 -2.70 7.66
N GLY A 94 -4.58 -1.72 6.78
CA GLY A 94 -3.36 -0.94 6.79
C GLY A 94 -3.58 0.38 7.51
N ALA A 95 -2.62 0.81 8.33
CA ALA A 95 -2.71 2.09 9.00
C ALA A 95 -1.37 2.80 9.03
N THR A 96 -1.40 4.12 9.06
CA THR A 96 -0.22 4.93 9.37
C THR A 96 0.13 4.82 10.85
N VAL A 97 1.36 5.22 11.20
CA VAL A 97 1.91 5.00 12.54
C VAL A 97 1.06 5.63 13.62
N THR A 98 0.59 6.86 13.44
CA THR A 98 -0.23 7.57 14.42
C THR A 98 -1.56 6.85 14.65
N ILE A 99 -2.26 6.55 13.57
CA ILE A 99 -3.55 5.84 13.62
C ILE A 99 -3.36 4.44 14.20
N GLY A 100 -2.35 3.71 13.74
CA GLY A 100 -2.04 2.35 14.20
C GLY A 100 -1.67 2.27 15.67
N THR A 101 -1.05 3.32 16.22
CA THR A 101 -0.62 3.35 17.61
C THR A 101 -1.72 3.82 18.56
N TYR A 102 -2.47 4.85 18.20
CA TYR A 102 -3.34 5.53 19.15
C TYR A 102 -4.84 5.28 18.92
N LEU A 103 -5.27 5.08 17.70
CA LEU A 103 -6.69 4.96 17.38
C LEU A 103 -7.10 3.50 17.12
N LEU A 104 -6.31 2.78 16.33
CA LEU A 104 -6.68 1.46 15.84
C LEU A 104 -6.83 0.40 16.94
N PRO A 105 -6.01 0.34 18.02
CA PRO A 105 -6.17 -0.65 19.08
C PRO A 105 -7.55 -0.65 19.71
N GLU A 106 -8.09 0.54 20.00
CA GLU A 106 -9.43 0.67 20.57
C GLU A 106 -10.52 0.30 19.58
N LEU A 107 -10.37 0.68 18.29
CA LEU A 107 -11.31 0.29 17.24
C LEU A 107 -11.35 -1.23 17.06
N VAL A 108 -10.18 -1.88 17.01
CA VAL A 108 -10.08 -3.34 16.89
C VAL A 108 -10.70 -4.04 18.10
N ARG A 109 -10.41 -3.55 19.32
CA ARG A 109 -10.99 -4.11 20.53
C ARG A 109 -12.53 -4.05 20.53
N ARG A 110 -13.10 -2.93 20.14
CA ARG A 110 -14.56 -2.75 20.03
C ARG A 110 -15.15 -3.63 18.96
N TYR A 111 -14.52 -3.71 17.80
CA TYR A 111 -14.96 -4.52 16.69
C TYR A 111 -14.94 -6.03 17.04
N GLN A 112 -13.86 -6.52 17.66
CA GLN A 112 -13.76 -7.91 18.09
C GLN A 112 -14.76 -8.28 19.23
N ALA A 113 -15.11 -7.31 20.07
CA ALA A 113 -16.14 -7.51 21.09
C ALA A 113 -17.54 -7.73 20.47
N GLU A 114 -17.82 -7.06 19.35
CA GLU A 114 -19.08 -7.19 18.62
C GLU A 114 -19.09 -8.41 17.68
N PHE A 115 -17.93 -8.74 17.10
CA PHE A 115 -17.74 -9.83 16.14
C PHE A 115 -16.62 -10.79 16.58
N PRO A 116 -16.82 -11.64 17.62
CA PRO A 116 -15.76 -12.46 18.19
C PRO A 116 -15.16 -13.50 17.24
N ALA A 117 -15.90 -13.90 16.21
CA ALA A 117 -15.46 -14.88 15.21
C ALA A 117 -14.59 -14.27 14.09
N LEU A 118 -14.45 -12.93 14.06
CA LEU A 118 -13.66 -12.25 13.04
C LEU A 118 -12.23 -11.99 13.50
N HIS A 119 -11.27 -12.32 12.64
CA HIS A 119 -9.89 -11.93 12.81
C HIS A 119 -9.63 -10.56 12.19
N VAL A 120 -8.82 -9.75 12.87
CA VAL A 120 -8.32 -8.48 12.33
C VAL A 120 -6.80 -8.59 12.18
N ASP A 121 -6.33 -8.46 10.94
CA ASP A 121 -4.91 -8.37 10.63
C ASP A 121 -4.54 -6.91 10.37
N VAL A 122 -3.51 -6.41 11.05
CA VAL A 122 -3.13 -5.01 11.00
C VAL A 122 -1.69 -4.86 10.52
N GLN A 123 -1.50 -4.04 9.49
CA GLN A 123 -0.19 -3.63 9.00
C GLN A 123 0.01 -2.13 9.21
N VAL A 124 1.06 -1.77 9.96
CA VAL A 124 1.40 -0.36 10.22
C VAL A 124 2.57 0.04 9.34
N CYS A 125 2.35 1.03 8.45
CA CYS A 125 3.35 1.50 7.51
C CYS A 125 3.11 2.96 7.10
N ARG A 126 3.85 3.50 6.13
CA ARG A 126 3.66 4.86 5.62
C ARG A 126 2.41 4.96 4.75
N ALA A 127 1.82 6.16 4.62
CA ALA A 127 0.60 6.39 3.84
C ALA A 127 0.71 5.85 2.41
N SER A 128 1.78 6.17 1.67
CA SER A 128 2.00 5.67 0.32
C SER A 128 2.06 4.12 0.23
N GLN A 129 2.57 3.47 1.27
CA GLN A 129 2.57 2.00 1.34
C GLN A 129 1.18 1.45 1.64
N VAL A 130 0.41 2.13 2.51
CA VAL A 130 -1.00 1.76 2.79
C VAL A 130 -1.82 1.85 1.50
N GLU A 131 -1.69 2.95 0.74
CA GLU A 131 -2.35 3.11 -0.55
C GLU A 131 -1.99 2.00 -1.53
N GLN A 132 -0.70 1.68 -1.66
CA GLN A 132 -0.25 0.60 -2.54
C GLN A 132 -0.79 -0.77 -2.11
N LEU A 133 -0.88 -1.03 -0.81
CA LEU A 133 -1.47 -2.27 -0.30
C LEU A 133 -2.96 -2.41 -0.62
N VAL A 134 -3.72 -1.29 -0.62
CA VAL A 134 -5.12 -1.28 -1.06
C VAL A 134 -5.21 -1.53 -2.56
N LEU A 135 -4.42 -0.83 -3.37
CA LEU A 135 -4.39 -1.00 -4.83
C LEU A 135 -3.99 -2.42 -5.24
N ASP A 136 -3.06 -3.02 -4.49
CA ASP A 136 -2.63 -4.40 -4.69
C ASP A 136 -3.62 -5.44 -4.12
N ASN A 137 -4.75 -4.99 -3.54
CA ASN A 137 -5.76 -5.84 -2.91
C ASN A 137 -5.20 -6.72 -1.76
N ARG A 138 -4.14 -6.25 -1.10
CA ARG A 138 -3.47 -6.95 0.00
C ARG A 138 -4.08 -6.62 1.35
N ILE A 139 -4.75 -5.49 1.45
CA ILE A 139 -5.58 -5.07 2.59
C ILE A 139 -6.96 -4.64 2.10
N ASP A 140 -7.95 -4.74 2.96
CA ASP A 140 -9.34 -4.43 2.65
C ASP A 140 -9.67 -2.96 2.92
N LEU A 141 -8.94 -2.34 3.86
CA LEU A 141 -9.14 -0.97 4.29
C LEU A 141 -7.81 -0.32 4.68
N GLY A 142 -7.58 0.90 4.19
CA GLY A 142 -6.46 1.76 4.58
C GLY A 142 -6.91 2.92 5.45
N LEU A 143 -6.21 3.20 6.55
CA LEU A 143 -6.44 4.35 7.43
C LEU A 143 -5.21 5.27 7.37
N ILE A 144 -5.39 6.45 6.80
CA ILE A 144 -4.32 7.43 6.59
C ILE A 144 -4.78 8.83 7.04
N GLU A 145 -3.84 9.71 7.37
CA GLU A 145 -4.13 11.08 7.81
C GLU A 145 -4.18 12.08 6.66
N THR A 146 -3.76 11.69 5.46
CA THR A 146 -3.69 12.54 4.28
C THR A 146 -4.77 12.17 3.27
N GLN A 147 -4.99 13.04 2.28
CA GLN A 147 -5.72 12.63 1.08
C GLN A 147 -4.87 11.63 0.30
N PRO A 148 -5.46 10.57 -0.27
CA PRO A 148 -4.73 9.62 -1.09
C PRO A 148 -4.17 10.32 -2.35
N GLU A 149 -2.99 9.87 -2.78
CA GLU A 149 -2.35 10.36 -4.00
C GLU A 149 -2.88 9.67 -5.26
N HIS A 150 -3.49 8.48 -5.10
CA HIS A 150 -4.02 7.68 -6.20
C HIS A 150 -5.51 7.94 -6.41
N GLU A 151 -5.88 8.34 -7.63
CA GLU A 151 -7.27 8.66 -8.01
C GLU A 151 -8.21 7.45 -7.98
N GLU A 152 -7.67 6.24 -8.07
CA GLU A 152 -8.44 4.99 -7.99
C GLU A 152 -8.95 4.68 -6.59
N LEU A 153 -8.44 5.37 -5.57
CA LEU A 153 -8.84 5.16 -4.18
C LEU A 153 -10.01 6.07 -3.79
N VAL A 154 -11.00 5.50 -3.14
CA VAL A 154 -12.10 6.25 -2.55
C VAL A 154 -11.79 6.55 -1.09
N ALA A 155 -11.63 7.83 -0.75
CA ALA A 155 -11.37 8.29 0.60
C ALA A 155 -12.65 8.79 1.28
N VAL A 156 -12.89 8.30 2.49
CA VAL A 156 -14.02 8.75 3.34
C VAL A 156 -13.45 9.33 4.63
N PRO A 157 -13.61 10.65 4.89
CA PRO A 157 -13.20 11.24 6.15
C PRO A 157 -13.98 10.64 7.33
N PHE A 158 -13.29 10.16 8.37
CA PHE A 158 -13.92 9.52 9.52
C PHE A 158 -13.55 10.17 10.87
N SER A 159 -12.45 10.96 10.91
CA SER A 159 -12.01 11.67 12.11
C SER A 159 -11.32 12.97 11.74
N ARG A 160 -11.13 13.84 12.72
CA ARG A 160 -10.32 15.07 12.59
C ARG A 160 -9.28 15.08 13.67
N ASP A 161 -8.10 15.58 13.34
CA ASP A 161 -6.99 15.79 14.26
C ASP A 161 -6.42 17.18 14.06
N GLU A 162 -5.76 17.71 15.07
CA GLU A 162 -5.15 19.05 15.06
C GLU A 162 -3.64 18.91 15.33
N LEU A 163 -2.86 19.49 14.44
CA LEU A 163 -1.43 19.61 14.66
C LEU A 163 -1.14 20.73 15.65
N GLN A 164 -0.45 20.42 16.73
CA GLN A 164 -0.06 21.37 17.74
C GLN A 164 1.47 21.48 17.81
N ALA A 165 1.95 22.72 17.99
CA ALA A 165 3.35 22.96 18.28
C ALA A 165 3.64 22.65 19.75
N ILE A 166 4.64 21.81 20.00
CA ILE A 166 5.13 21.53 21.36
C ILE A 166 6.49 22.19 21.55
N VAL A 167 6.66 22.79 22.71
CA VAL A 167 7.89 23.48 23.10
C VAL A 167 8.33 23.03 24.49
N PRO A 168 9.64 23.05 24.81
CA PRO A 168 10.10 22.76 26.16
C PRO A 168 9.58 23.82 27.15
N PRO A 169 9.40 23.51 28.43
CA PRO A 169 8.94 24.45 29.46
C PRO A 169 9.80 25.71 29.59
N SER A 170 11.08 25.63 29.19
CA SER A 170 12.03 26.75 29.22
C SER A 170 11.91 27.69 27.99
N SER A 171 11.05 27.37 27.02
CA SER A 171 10.88 28.19 25.83
C SER A 171 10.14 29.49 26.16
N PRO A 172 10.51 30.63 25.51
CA PRO A 172 9.73 31.85 25.61
C PRO A 172 8.28 31.73 25.08
N LEU A 173 7.99 30.68 24.33
CA LEU A 173 6.65 30.34 23.82
C LEU A 173 5.86 29.46 24.78
N ALA A 174 6.48 28.94 25.84
CA ALA A 174 5.82 28.08 26.82
C ALA A 174 4.71 28.83 27.56
N GLY A 175 3.56 28.15 27.78
CA GLY A 175 2.40 28.73 28.46
C GLY A 175 1.56 29.68 27.61
N ARG A 176 1.93 29.94 26.37
CA ARG A 176 1.10 30.69 25.42
C ARG A 176 0.06 29.76 24.81
N GLY A 177 -1.21 30.20 24.82
CA GLY A 177 -2.30 29.42 24.23
C GLY A 177 -2.23 29.32 22.71
N GLU A 178 -1.67 30.37 22.07
CA GLU A 178 -1.54 30.44 20.62
C GLU A 178 -0.19 31.07 20.26
N VAL A 179 0.39 30.60 19.15
CA VAL A 179 1.61 31.14 18.54
C VAL A 179 1.43 31.18 17.04
N THR A 180 1.97 32.22 16.41
CA THR A 180 1.96 32.34 14.94
C THR A 180 3.10 31.55 14.31
N ILE A 181 2.94 31.21 13.03
CA ILE A 181 4.01 30.55 12.25
C ILE A 181 5.27 31.43 12.18
N GLN A 182 5.08 32.76 12.10
CA GLN A 182 6.21 33.72 12.07
C GLN A 182 7.01 33.71 13.39
N GLU A 183 6.33 33.54 14.52
CA GLU A 183 7.01 33.41 15.82
C GLU A 183 7.73 32.06 15.94
N LEU A 184 7.10 30.98 15.51
CA LEU A 184 7.73 29.65 15.48
C LEU A 184 8.98 29.61 14.58
N ALA A 185 8.93 30.30 13.44
CA ALA A 185 10.03 30.34 12.49
C ALA A 185 11.31 31.02 13.02
N GLN A 186 11.24 31.73 14.16
CA GLN A 186 12.40 32.32 14.81
C GLN A 186 13.20 31.32 15.65
N PHE A 187 12.70 30.12 15.83
CA PHE A 187 13.33 29.07 16.64
C PHE A 187 13.69 27.84 15.80
N PRO A 188 14.71 27.06 16.21
CA PRO A 188 14.95 25.76 15.62
C PRO A 188 13.73 24.87 15.72
N PHE A 189 13.29 24.29 14.60
CA PHE A 189 12.08 23.50 14.50
C PHE A 189 12.41 22.07 14.10
N LEU A 190 11.97 21.11 14.90
CA LEU A 190 12.09 19.68 14.59
C LEU A 190 10.83 19.25 13.84
N MET A 191 11.01 18.82 12.62
CA MET A 191 9.94 18.28 11.79
C MET A 191 10.17 16.79 11.52
N ARG A 192 9.10 16.11 11.21
CA ARG A 192 9.18 14.74 10.71
C ARG A 192 9.73 14.69 9.29
N GLU A 193 10.07 13.50 8.87
CA GLU A 193 10.56 13.19 7.52
C GLU A 193 9.53 13.58 6.43
N PRO A 194 9.98 13.86 5.19
CA PRO A 194 9.08 14.04 4.04
C PRO A 194 8.15 12.83 3.87
N GLY A 195 6.88 13.10 3.54
CA GLY A 195 5.85 12.07 3.39
C GLY A 195 5.19 11.63 4.70
N SER A 196 5.50 12.28 5.83
CA SER A 196 4.72 12.18 7.07
C SER A 196 3.60 13.22 7.07
N ALA A 197 2.41 12.85 7.54
CA ALA A 197 1.25 13.75 7.65
C ALA A 197 1.48 14.99 8.54
N GLY A 198 2.52 14.97 9.38
CA GLY A 198 2.90 16.09 10.24
C GLY A 198 3.90 17.07 9.59
N ARG A 199 4.07 17.06 8.27
CA ARG A 199 4.98 17.97 7.57
C ARG A 199 4.30 18.79 6.47
#